data_0cf3ad5f27b5e6c024fe790e1b3cfaef
#
_entry.id   0cf3ad5f27b5e6c024fe790e1b3cfaef
#
_cell.length_a   1.000
_cell.length_b   1.000
_cell.length_c   1.000
_cell.angle_alpha   90.00
_cell.angle_beta   90.00
_cell.angle_gamma   90.00
#
_symmetry.space_group_name_H-M   'P 1'
#
loop_
_entity.id
_entity.type
_entity.pdbx_description
1 polymer ?
#
loop_
_entity_poly.entity_id
_entity_poly.type
_entity_poly.pdbx_seq_one_letter_code
_entity_poly.pdbx_strand_id
1 'polypeptide(L)'
;SKCGSTNIKQDEDVLDTWFSSALWPFSTLGWPEETEDLKYFYPTDVLVTGYDIIFFWVVRMVFSALETTGEVPFHHVYVHGLVRDAQGRKMSKSLGNGIDPLEIIDQYGADALRFMLTTGITPGNDMRFKTDKLESARNFANKLWNASRFVIMNLQDEDGNFRQMADLTDLDKAALQDEDKWIISRVNDATKYITETMEKYDLALAGQRAYDLIWNEFCDWYIEIVKGRLYGDDEEDKKVARAVLVKVLKDMLRLLHPFMPYITEEIWTYLPKGEADADNPKGFLIKEHWPVYSEDLCFPQEAEKLEMAMNIIKSIRNIRAEADAAPSKALRAVILCGEGRENVVKAGERYIKKLANITEISFIASKADVPEEVMSAVVPGAEIFIPLDDIMDYEAELDRLQKEKKKLEGEVKRVKGKLSNEGFVSKAPQKVVEEEKAKQVKYEEMLAKVCDRLAIVEKKVK
;
A
#
# COMPACT_ATOMS: atom_id res chain seq x y z
N SER A 1 36.72 -54.75 2.67
CA SER A 1 37.29 -53.67 3.47
C SER A 1 38.80 -53.51 3.16
N LYS A 2 39.34 -52.31 3.36
CA LYS A 2 40.79 -52.03 3.13
C LYS A 2 41.72 -52.90 4.01
N CYS A 3 41.20 -53.41 5.13
CA CYS A 3 41.99 -54.27 6.04
C CYS A 3 41.92 -55.80 5.71
N GLY A 4 41.01 -56.20 4.76
CA GLY A 4 40.86 -57.64 4.39
C GLY A 4 40.19 -58.49 5.49
N SER A 5 39.73 -57.94 6.59
CA SER A 5 39.12 -58.70 7.70
C SER A 5 37.81 -59.31 7.28
N THR A 6 37.58 -60.56 7.63
CA THR A 6 36.27 -61.23 7.51
C THR A 6 35.45 -61.18 8.80
N ASN A 7 36.06 -60.68 9.88
CA ASN A 7 35.39 -60.51 11.18
C ASN A 7 34.65 -59.18 11.21
N ILE A 8 33.53 -59.14 10.51
CA ILE A 8 32.62 -57.99 10.47
C ILE A 8 31.33 -58.40 11.13
N LYS A 9 30.79 -57.52 11.98
CA LYS A 9 29.45 -57.63 12.59
C LYS A 9 28.64 -56.43 12.12
N GLN A 10 27.40 -56.69 11.72
CA GLN A 10 26.45 -55.63 11.43
C GLN A 10 26.12 -54.88 12.73
N ASP A 11 26.11 -53.55 12.69
CA ASP A 11 25.70 -52.73 13.82
C ASP A 11 24.20 -52.98 14.10
N GLU A 12 23.85 -52.98 15.38
CA GLU A 12 22.46 -53.21 15.84
C GLU A 12 21.61 -51.96 15.73
N ASP A 13 22.25 -50.78 15.70
CA ASP A 13 21.59 -49.50 15.53
C ASP A 13 21.43 -49.10 14.06
N VAL A 14 20.48 -48.20 13.78
CA VAL A 14 20.27 -47.57 12.48
C VAL A 14 20.97 -46.23 12.44
N LEU A 15 21.27 -45.75 11.25
CA LEU A 15 21.78 -44.41 11.06
C LEU A 15 20.73 -43.36 11.43
N ASP A 16 21.17 -42.25 11.98
CA ASP A 16 20.34 -41.08 12.27
C ASP A 16 19.61 -40.59 11.01
N THR A 17 18.37 -40.16 11.16
CA THR A 17 17.53 -39.54 10.09
C THR A 17 18.28 -38.39 9.39
N TRP A 18 19.08 -37.63 10.12
CA TRP A 18 19.91 -36.57 9.55
C TRP A 18 20.97 -37.07 8.55
N PHE A 19 21.36 -38.34 8.63
CA PHE A 19 22.28 -38.92 7.65
C PHE A 19 21.64 -38.98 6.26
N SER A 20 20.45 -39.57 6.15
CA SER A 20 19.76 -39.65 4.86
C SER A 20 19.27 -38.27 4.40
N SER A 21 18.87 -37.40 5.32
CA SER A 21 18.50 -35.99 5.01
C SER A 21 19.67 -35.21 4.41
N ALA A 22 20.91 -35.54 4.78
CA ALA A 22 22.11 -34.92 4.23
C ALA A 22 22.42 -35.32 2.78
N LEU A 23 21.89 -36.45 2.32
CA LEU A 23 22.05 -36.93 0.95
C LEU A 23 21.02 -36.36 -0.03
N TRP A 24 19.98 -35.67 0.48
CA TRP A 24 18.80 -35.24 -0.29
C TRP A 24 19.14 -34.52 -1.59
N PRO A 25 20.09 -33.54 -1.66
CA PRO A 25 20.34 -32.76 -2.87
C PRO A 25 20.73 -33.58 -4.10
N PHE A 26 21.33 -34.77 -3.93
CA PHE A 26 21.80 -35.62 -5.02
C PHE A 26 21.16 -37.00 -5.04
N SER A 27 20.77 -37.55 -3.88
CA SER A 27 20.16 -38.88 -3.84
C SER A 27 18.79 -38.94 -4.49
N THR A 28 18.00 -37.89 -4.37
CA THR A 28 16.66 -37.77 -5.00
C THR A 28 16.75 -37.63 -6.53
N LEU A 29 17.90 -37.25 -7.05
CA LEU A 29 18.16 -37.11 -8.49
C LEU A 29 18.77 -38.37 -9.12
N GLY A 30 18.87 -39.45 -8.33
CA GLY A 30 19.29 -40.79 -8.80
C GLY A 30 20.71 -41.20 -8.45
N TRP A 31 21.49 -40.35 -7.74
CA TRP A 31 22.80 -40.74 -7.28
C TRP A 31 22.74 -42.10 -6.53
N PRO A 32 23.70 -43.04 -6.74
CA PRO A 32 25.01 -42.88 -7.36
C PRO A 32 25.05 -43.06 -8.89
N GLU A 33 23.93 -43.19 -9.56
CA GLU A 33 23.88 -43.27 -11.01
C GLU A 33 23.92 -41.87 -11.62
N GLU A 34 24.61 -41.76 -12.77
CA GLU A 34 24.68 -40.50 -13.53
C GLU A 34 23.41 -40.30 -14.39
N THR A 35 22.29 -39.99 -13.76
CA THR A 35 21.03 -39.72 -14.44
C THR A 35 21.04 -38.37 -15.15
N GLU A 36 20.11 -38.19 -16.12
CA GLU A 36 19.88 -36.90 -16.78
C GLU A 36 19.41 -35.84 -15.79
N ASP A 37 18.56 -36.21 -14.80
CA ASP A 37 18.09 -35.30 -13.76
C ASP A 37 19.25 -34.83 -12.88
N LEU A 38 20.17 -35.72 -12.49
CA LEU A 38 21.35 -35.33 -11.71
C LEU A 38 22.25 -34.36 -12.50
N LYS A 39 22.48 -34.59 -13.79
CA LYS A 39 23.28 -33.70 -14.64
C LYS A 39 22.62 -32.32 -14.83
N TYR A 40 21.29 -32.24 -14.86
CA TYR A 40 20.57 -31.01 -15.11
C TYR A 40 20.32 -30.18 -13.86
N PHE A 41 19.91 -30.81 -12.75
CA PHE A 41 19.47 -30.12 -11.54
C PHE A 41 20.52 -30.01 -10.45
N TYR A 42 21.66 -30.69 -10.56
CA TYR A 42 22.75 -30.64 -9.56
C TYR A 42 24.01 -29.99 -10.15
N PRO A 43 24.62 -29.02 -9.45
CA PRO A 43 24.20 -28.35 -8.19
C PRO A 43 22.91 -27.53 -8.38
N THR A 44 22.09 -27.42 -7.32
CA THR A 44 20.91 -26.59 -7.36
C THR A 44 21.26 -25.12 -7.14
N ASP A 45 20.36 -24.19 -7.60
CA ASP A 45 20.62 -22.76 -7.48
C ASP A 45 20.39 -22.25 -6.05
N VAL A 46 19.23 -22.55 -5.46
CA VAL A 46 18.81 -21.97 -4.17
C VAL A 46 18.23 -23.03 -3.25
N LEU A 47 18.77 -23.12 -2.04
CA LEU A 47 18.13 -23.83 -0.92
C LEU A 47 17.40 -22.80 -0.04
N VAL A 48 16.13 -23.06 0.26
CA VAL A 48 15.31 -22.24 1.18
C VAL A 48 15.11 -23.00 2.48
N THR A 49 15.47 -22.40 3.61
CA THR A 49 15.37 -23.05 4.93
C THR A 49 15.20 -22.06 6.08
N GLY A 50 14.69 -22.54 7.21
CA GLY A 50 14.73 -21.80 8.47
C GLY A 50 16.14 -21.75 9.07
N TYR A 51 16.43 -20.72 9.84
CA TYR A 51 17.74 -20.54 10.49
C TYR A 51 18.03 -21.64 11.53
N ASP A 52 17.01 -22.26 12.09
CA ASP A 52 17.13 -23.19 13.21
C ASP A 52 17.70 -24.57 12.82
N ILE A 53 17.73 -24.89 11.52
CA ILE A 53 18.30 -26.16 11.01
C ILE A 53 19.54 -25.97 10.12
N ILE A 54 20.20 -24.81 10.16
CA ILE A 54 21.44 -24.58 9.39
C ILE A 54 22.48 -25.63 9.72
N PHE A 55 22.77 -25.87 11.02
CA PHE A 55 23.80 -26.81 11.45
C PHE A 55 23.39 -28.28 11.29
N PHE A 56 22.11 -28.58 11.52
CA PHE A 56 21.64 -29.96 11.51
C PHE A 56 21.34 -30.46 10.09
N TRP A 57 20.99 -29.56 9.17
CA TRP A 57 20.61 -29.96 7.81
C TRP A 57 21.52 -29.36 6.74
N VAL A 58 21.63 -28.03 6.67
CA VAL A 58 22.37 -27.35 5.59
C VAL A 58 23.85 -27.76 5.58
N VAL A 59 24.52 -27.63 6.74
CA VAL A 59 25.96 -27.96 6.84
C VAL A 59 26.19 -29.44 6.56
N ARG A 60 25.28 -30.32 6.98
CA ARG A 60 25.38 -31.76 6.70
C ARG A 60 25.23 -32.07 5.21
N MET A 61 24.32 -31.41 4.50
CA MET A 61 24.22 -31.52 3.05
C MET A 61 25.50 -31.08 2.35
N VAL A 62 26.11 -29.96 2.79
CA VAL A 62 27.34 -29.42 2.19
C VAL A 62 28.48 -30.39 2.33
N PHE A 63 28.78 -30.89 3.55
CA PHE A 63 29.94 -31.79 3.71
C PHE A 63 29.69 -33.17 3.10
N SER A 64 28.44 -33.68 3.13
CA SER A 64 28.12 -34.95 2.48
C SER A 64 28.24 -34.85 0.96
N ALA A 65 27.79 -33.75 0.38
CA ALA A 65 27.95 -33.50 -1.05
C ALA A 65 29.43 -33.39 -1.46
N LEU A 66 30.22 -32.60 -0.75
CA LEU A 66 31.66 -32.45 -1.04
C LEU A 66 32.40 -33.76 -0.95
N GLU A 67 32.12 -34.60 0.06
CA GLU A 67 32.79 -35.94 0.20
C GLU A 67 32.32 -36.90 -0.90
N THR A 68 31.07 -36.82 -1.33
CA THR A 68 30.43 -37.80 -2.20
C THR A 68 30.54 -37.45 -3.69
N THR A 69 30.28 -36.22 -4.06
CA THR A 69 30.27 -35.73 -5.44
C THR A 69 31.46 -34.84 -5.80
N GLY A 70 32.14 -34.28 -4.80
CA GLY A 70 33.22 -33.31 -4.99
C GLY A 70 32.75 -31.88 -5.25
N GLU A 71 31.44 -31.62 -5.27
CA GLU A 71 30.85 -30.31 -5.58
C GLU A 71 29.93 -29.84 -4.48
N VAL A 72 29.79 -28.51 -4.34
CA VAL A 72 28.80 -27.92 -3.42
C VAL A 72 27.38 -28.19 -3.93
N PRO A 73 26.40 -28.46 -3.03
CA PRO A 73 25.09 -28.90 -3.46
C PRO A 73 24.18 -27.78 -3.93
N PHE A 74 24.49 -26.50 -3.62
CA PHE A 74 23.70 -25.33 -4.01
C PHE A 74 24.55 -24.06 -3.97
N HIS A 75 24.17 -23.06 -4.79
CA HIS A 75 24.91 -21.80 -4.90
C HIS A 75 24.52 -20.81 -3.82
N HIS A 76 23.22 -20.77 -3.46
CA HIS A 76 22.66 -19.85 -2.48
C HIS A 76 21.89 -20.59 -1.39
N VAL A 77 21.91 -20.06 -0.17
CA VAL A 77 21.05 -20.50 0.94
C VAL A 77 20.22 -19.32 1.40
N TYR A 78 18.94 -19.34 1.05
CA TYR A 78 17.98 -18.33 1.54
C TYR A 78 17.46 -18.76 2.92
N VAL A 79 17.83 -17.98 3.94
CA VAL A 79 17.50 -18.29 5.33
C VAL A 79 16.33 -17.40 5.77
N HIS A 80 15.19 -18.02 6.06
CA HIS A 80 14.01 -17.33 6.58
C HIS A 80 13.88 -17.49 8.09
N GLY A 81 13.15 -16.57 8.74
CA GLY A 81 12.74 -16.67 10.13
C GLY A 81 11.59 -17.65 10.33
N LEU A 82 11.23 -17.91 11.58
CA LEU A 82 10.11 -18.77 11.93
C LEU A 82 8.81 -17.96 12.09
N VAL A 83 7.70 -18.58 11.70
CA VAL A 83 6.38 -18.05 12.01
C VAL A 83 6.03 -18.43 13.46
N ARG A 84 5.76 -17.42 14.29
CA ARG A 84 5.37 -17.56 15.69
C ARG A 84 3.92 -17.22 15.90
N ASP A 85 3.33 -17.69 16.99
CA ASP A 85 1.97 -17.31 17.35
C ASP A 85 1.83 -15.80 17.66
N ALA A 86 0.62 -15.32 17.91
CA ALA A 86 0.35 -13.91 18.19
C ALA A 86 1.12 -13.37 19.42
N GLN A 87 1.45 -14.24 20.38
CA GLN A 87 2.24 -13.92 21.57
C GLN A 87 3.76 -14.00 21.32
N GLY A 88 4.17 -14.44 20.15
CA GLY A 88 5.59 -14.59 19.78
C GLY A 88 6.22 -15.90 20.22
N ARG A 89 5.44 -16.92 20.65
CA ARG A 89 5.92 -18.22 21.03
C ARG A 89 6.13 -19.10 19.79
N LYS A 90 7.12 -20.00 19.83
CA LYS A 90 7.30 -21.00 18.78
C LYS A 90 6.08 -21.92 18.71
N MET A 91 5.55 -22.13 17.52
CA MET A 91 4.44 -23.06 17.31
C MET A 91 4.92 -24.51 17.50
N SER A 92 4.17 -25.30 18.27
CA SER A 92 4.46 -26.71 18.48
C SER A 92 3.19 -27.53 18.70
N LYS A 93 3.23 -28.81 18.36
CA LYS A 93 2.13 -29.74 18.60
C LYS A 93 1.78 -29.86 20.09
N SER A 94 2.80 -29.82 20.97
CA SER A 94 2.63 -29.94 22.41
C SER A 94 1.93 -28.72 23.04
N LEU A 95 2.07 -27.51 22.46
CA LEU A 95 1.41 -26.30 22.94
C LEU A 95 0.03 -26.12 22.30
N GLY A 96 -0.32 -26.86 21.26
CA GLY A 96 -1.60 -26.73 20.56
C GLY A 96 -1.80 -25.34 19.93
N ASN A 97 -0.72 -24.59 19.70
CA ASN A 97 -0.75 -23.23 19.14
C ASN A 97 -0.37 -23.19 17.66
N GLY A 98 -0.37 -24.34 16.99
CA GLY A 98 -0.18 -24.44 15.55
C GLY A 98 -1.36 -23.85 14.79
N ILE A 99 -1.10 -23.20 13.70
CA ILE A 99 -2.10 -22.62 12.79
C ILE A 99 -2.11 -23.52 11.54
N ASP A 100 -3.29 -24.06 11.20
CA ASP A 100 -3.45 -24.82 9.96
C ASP A 100 -3.54 -23.83 8.78
N PRO A 101 -2.59 -23.87 7.83
CA PRO A 101 -2.64 -23.00 6.67
C PRO A 101 -3.87 -23.25 5.78
N LEU A 102 -4.44 -24.46 5.76
CA LEU A 102 -5.64 -24.76 4.96
C LEU A 102 -6.86 -24.03 5.51
N GLU A 103 -7.04 -24.00 6.83
CA GLU A 103 -8.13 -23.21 7.46
C GLU A 103 -8.00 -21.73 7.15
N ILE A 104 -6.76 -21.21 7.11
CA ILE A 104 -6.51 -19.81 6.74
C ILE A 104 -6.82 -19.56 5.26
N ILE A 105 -6.46 -20.48 4.39
CA ILE A 105 -6.76 -20.40 2.96
C ILE A 105 -8.27 -20.39 2.71
N ASP A 106 -9.03 -21.22 3.42
CA ASP A 106 -10.50 -21.27 3.31
C ASP A 106 -11.16 -19.95 3.75
N GLN A 107 -10.59 -19.26 4.75
CA GLN A 107 -11.14 -18.01 5.30
C GLN A 107 -10.71 -16.75 4.54
N TYR A 108 -9.46 -16.68 4.09
CA TYR A 108 -8.84 -15.47 3.56
C TYR A 108 -8.36 -15.59 2.12
N GLY A 109 -8.25 -16.80 1.60
CA GLY A 109 -7.68 -17.10 0.28
C GLY A 109 -6.17 -17.35 0.33
N ALA A 110 -5.70 -18.19 -0.60
CA ALA A 110 -4.30 -18.58 -0.70
C ALA A 110 -3.38 -17.38 -0.97
N ASP A 111 -3.78 -16.45 -1.83
CA ASP A 111 -3.00 -15.25 -2.17
C ASP A 111 -2.79 -14.33 -0.98
N ALA A 112 -3.80 -14.18 -0.12
CA ALA A 112 -3.67 -13.34 1.08
C ALA A 112 -2.63 -13.93 2.05
N LEU A 113 -2.66 -15.25 2.26
CA LEU A 113 -1.66 -15.94 3.08
C LEU A 113 -0.25 -15.84 2.49
N ARG A 114 -0.10 -16.12 1.20
CA ARG A 114 1.18 -16.03 0.48
C ARG A 114 1.77 -14.62 0.57
N PHE A 115 0.97 -13.60 0.28
CA PHE A 115 1.39 -12.21 0.30
C PHE A 115 1.80 -11.75 1.70
N MET A 116 1.00 -12.10 2.72
CA MET A 116 1.33 -11.80 4.12
C MET A 116 2.65 -12.45 4.54
N LEU A 117 2.86 -13.72 4.20
CA LEU A 117 4.08 -14.44 4.55
C LEU A 117 5.30 -13.82 3.86
N THR A 118 5.19 -13.51 2.58
CA THR A 118 6.32 -12.98 1.80
C THR A 118 6.70 -11.55 2.21
N THR A 119 5.71 -10.67 2.39
CA THR A 119 5.96 -9.25 2.73
C THR A 119 6.18 -9.01 4.23
N GLY A 120 5.80 -9.97 5.07
CA GLY A 120 5.90 -9.86 6.52
C GLY A 120 7.23 -10.33 7.12
N ILE A 121 8.10 -10.97 6.33
CA ILE A 121 9.33 -11.60 6.81
C ILE A 121 10.54 -10.91 6.18
N THR A 122 11.43 -10.41 7.03
CA THR A 122 12.78 -10.03 6.63
C THR A 122 13.69 -11.25 6.80
N PRO A 123 14.66 -11.51 5.90
CA PRO A 123 15.57 -12.64 6.02
C PRO A 123 16.15 -12.78 7.43
N GLY A 124 16.10 -13.99 7.99
CA GLY A 124 16.61 -14.31 9.33
C GLY A 124 15.78 -13.84 10.52
N ASN A 125 14.69 -13.09 10.32
CA ASN A 125 13.84 -12.59 11.40
C ASN A 125 12.52 -13.35 11.52
N ASP A 126 12.10 -13.62 12.75
CA ASP A 126 10.84 -14.27 13.06
C ASP A 126 9.65 -13.34 12.80
N MET A 127 8.56 -13.92 12.32
CA MET A 127 7.30 -13.22 12.13
C MET A 127 6.25 -13.68 13.15
N ARG A 128 5.54 -12.73 13.76
CA ARG A 128 4.33 -13.05 14.52
C ARG A 128 3.13 -13.14 13.58
N PHE A 129 2.43 -14.26 13.65
CA PHE A 129 1.20 -14.43 12.90
C PHE A 129 0.09 -13.57 13.50
N LYS A 130 -0.44 -12.66 12.70
CA LYS A 130 -1.51 -11.73 13.10
C LYS A 130 -2.60 -11.71 12.05
N THR A 131 -3.84 -11.83 12.46
CA THR A 131 -5.02 -11.83 11.58
C THR A 131 -5.27 -10.50 10.89
N ASP A 132 -4.90 -9.37 11.52
CA ASP A 132 -4.99 -8.03 10.92
C ASP A 132 -4.15 -7.90 9.63
N LYS A 133 -2.99 -8.55 9.59
CA LYS A 133 -2.16 -8.60 8.38
C LYS A 133 -2.80 -9.43 7.26
N LEU A 134 -3.48 -10.53 7.60
CA LEU A 134 -4.24 -11.33 6.63
C LEU A 134 -5.42 -10.53 6.07
N GLU A 135 -6.15 -9.82 6.92
CA GLU A 135 -7.25 -8.95 6.50
C GLU A 135 -6.75 -7.85 5.55
N SER A 136 -5.62 -7.25 5.86
CA SER A 136 -4.98 -6.25 4.99
C SER A 136 -4.62 -6.84 3.63
N ALA A 137 -4.04 -8.03 3.59
CA ALA A 137 -3.70 -8.72 2.33
C ALA A 137 -4.95 -9.12 1.53
N ARG A 138 -6.02 -9.59 2.18
CA ARG A 138 -7.31 -9.86 1.54
C ARG A 138 -7.94 -8.57 0.98
N ASN A 139 -7.89 -7.47 1.74
CA ASN A 139 -8.40 -6.18 1.28
C ASN A 139 -7.60 -5.65 0.08
N PHE A 140 -6.31 -5.93 0.02
CA PHE A 140 -5.48 -5.63 -1.15
C PHE A 140 -5.94 -6.44 -2.38
N ALA A 141 -6.15 -7.75 -2.23
CA ALA A 141 -6.70 -8.58 -3.31
C ALA A 141 -8.06 -8.05 -3.80
N ASN A 142 -8.97 -7.71 -2.88
CA ASN A 142 -10.27 -7.14 -3.22
C ASN A 142 -10.15 -5.78 -3.94
N LYS A 143 -9.21 -4.92 -3.53
CA LYS A 143 -8.97 -3.63 -4.19
C LYS A 143 -8.44 -3.82 -5.60
N LEU A 144 -7.47 -4.73 -5.79
CA LEU A 144 -6.96 -5.10 -7.11
C LEU A 144 -8.09 -5.64 -8.00
N TRP A 145 -8.91 -6.55 -7.49
CA TRP A 145 -10.05 -7.09 -8.23
C TRP A 145 -11.02 -6.01 -8.70
N ASN A 146 -11.43 -5.10 -7.80
CA ASN A 146 -12.34 -4.01 -8.14
C ASN A 146 -11.74 -3.01 -9.13
N ALA A 147 -10.45 -2.70 -8.99
CA ALA A 147 -9.72 -1.87 -9.96
C ALA A 147 -9.65 -2.53 -11.34
N SER A 148 -9.37 -3.83 -11.38
CA SER A 148 -9.34 -4.61 -12.63
C SER A 148 -10.73 -4.68 -13.29
N ARG A 149 -11.80 -4.87 -12.51
CA ARG A 149 -13.18 -4.79 -13.02
C ARG A 149 -13.47 -3.44 -13.65
N PHE A 150 -13.06 -2.34 -13.00
CA PHE A 150 -13.21 -1.00 -13.57
C PHE A 150 -12.51 -0.90 -14.93
N VAL A 151 -11.28 -1.39 -15.04
CA VAL A 151 -10.54 -1.41 -16.30
C VAL A 151 -11.30 -2.23 -17.35
N ILE A 152 -11.65 -3.49 -17.05
CA ILE A 152 -12.33 -4.40 -17.96
C ILE A 152 -13.64 -3.81 -18.47
N MET A 153 -14.46 -3.22 -17.60
CA MET A 153 -15.73 -2.57 -18.00
C MET A 153 -15.52 -1.38 -18.95
N ASN A 154 -14.39 -0.70 -18.89
CA ASN A 154 -14.06 0.38 -19.84
C ASN A 154 -13.44 -0.13 -21.14
N LEU A 155 -12.94 -1.39 -21.15
CA LEU A 155 -12.39 -2.03 -22.33
C LEU A 155 -13.44 -2.73 -23.18
N GLN A 156 -14.58 -3.12 -22.59
CA GLN A 156 -15.63 -3.89 -23.26
C GLN A 156 -16.85 -3.01 -23.57
N ASP A 157 -17.52 -3.33 -24.66
CA ASP A 157 -18.86 -2.80 -24.97
C ASP A 157 -19.95 -3.63 -24.24
N GLU A 158 -21.22 -3.30 -24.51
CA GLU A 158 -22.38 -3.99 -23.92
C GLU A 158 -22.48 -5.47 -24.32
N ASP A 159 -21.94 -5.82 -25.47
CA ASP A 159 -21.90 -7.18 -26.01
C ASP A 159 -20.65 -7.97 -25.55
N GLY A 160 -19.76 -7.35 -24.76
CA GLY A 160 -18.54 -7.97 -24.24
C GLY A 160 -17.36 -7.95 -25.21
N ASN A 161 -17.47 -7.27 -26.37
CA ASN A 161 -16.36 -7.14 -27.30
C ASN A 161 -15.40 -6.06 -26.82
N PHE A 162 -14.11 -6.24 -27.11
CA PHE A 162 -13.12 -5.22 -26.80
C PHE A 162 -13.30 -3.99 -27.67
N ARG A 163 -13.41 -2.83 -27.02
CA ARG A 163 -13.39 -1.51 -27.67
C ARG A 163 -12.05 -1.27 -28.33
N GLN A 164 -12.03 -0.41 -29.34
CA GLN A 164 -10.77 -0.02 -29.98
C GLN A 164 -9.82 0.65 -28.97
N MET A 165 -8.56 0.30 -29.10
CA MET A 165 -7.44 0.82 -28.31
C MET A 165 -6.35 1.28 -29.27
N ALA A 166 -5.55 2.26 -28.86
CA ALA A 166 -4.35 2.66 -29.58
C ALA A 166 -3.30 1.54 -29.51
N ASP A 167 -2.53 1.37 -30.57
CA ASP A 167 -1.34 0.52 -30.52
C ASP A 167 -0.21 1.28 -29.83
N LEU A 168 0.23 0.76 -28.70
CA LEU A 168 1.32 1.39 -27.93
C LEU A 168 2.72 1.07 -28.47
N THR A 169 2.86 0.12 -29.37
CA THR A 169 4.16 -0.17 -30.02
C THR A 169 4.53 0.91 -31.03
N ASP A 170 3.54 1.40 -31.76
CA ASP A 170 3.67 2.47 -32.74
C ASP A 170 3.12 3.82 -32.25
N LEU A 171 2.78 3.91 -30.96
CA LEU A 171 2.20 5.12 -30.39
C LEU A 171 3.19 6.28 -30.44
N ASP A 172 2.80 7.37 -31.10
CA ASP A 172 3.51 8.64 -30.96
C ASP A 172 3.47 9.07 -29.48
N LYS A 173 4.65 9.17 -28.84
CA LYS A 173 4.79 9.57 -27.44
C LYS A 173 4.12 10.95 -27.16
N ALA A 174 3.93 11.78 -28.18
CA ALA A 174 3.19 13.04 -28.08
C ALA A 174 1.69 12.86 -27.80
N ALA A 175 1.09 11.71 -28.15
CA ALA A 175 -0.32 11.41 -27.85
C ALA A 175 -0.59 11.07 -26.38
N LEU A 176 0.45 10.70 -25.61
CA LEU A 176 0.35 10.42 -24.18
C LEU A 176 0.15 11.72 -23.38
N GLN A 177 -0.86 11.73 -22.53
CA GLN A 177 -1.06 12.81 -21.55
C GLN A 177 -0.06 12.70 -20.38
N ASP A 178 0.07 13.77 -19.58
CA ASP A 178 1.02 13.79 -18.45
C ASP A 178 0.77 12.64 -17.46
N GLU A 179 -0.50 12.30 -17.19
CA GLU A 179 -0.88 11.17 -16.33
C GLU A 179 -0.49 9.80 -16.91
N ASP A 180 -0.53 9.63 -18.23
CA ASP A 180 -0.11 8.40 -18.87
C ASP A 180 1.40 8.22 -18.76
N LYS A 181 2.15 9.27 -19.03
CA LYS A 181 3.60 9.30 -18.92
C LYS A 181 4.04 9.05 -17.47
N TRP A 182 3.33 9.65 -16.50
CA TRP A 182 3.59 9.41 -15.09
C TRP A 182 3.40 7.95 -14.70
N ILE A 183 2.24 7.35 -14.98
CA ILE A 183 2.00 5.98 -14.54
C ILE A 183 2.90 4.96 -15.27
N ILE A 184 3.20 5.20 -16.56
CA ILE A 184 4.16 4.38 -17.30
C ILE A 184 5.55 4.46 -16.65
N SER A 185 6.03 5.66 -16.29
CA SER A 185 7.30 5.82 -15.56
C SER A 185 7.27 5.09 -14.21
N ARG A 186 6.17 5.18 -13.46
CA ARG A 186 6.04 4.52 -12.13
C ARG A 186 6.08 3.00 -12.25
N VAL A 187 5.42 2.44 -13.28
CA VAL A 187 5.50 0.99 -13.58
C VAL A 187 6.91 0.60 -13.99
N ASN A 188 7.54 1.40 -14.83
CA ASN A 188 8.90 1.16 -15.31
C ASN A 188 9.93 1.19 -14.17
N ASP A 189 9.86 2.18 -13.28
CA ASP A 189 10.69 2.28 -12.08
C ASP A 189 10.43 1.11 -11.12
N ALA A 190 9.16 0.72 -10.95
CA ALA A 190 8.81 -0.43 -10.13
C ALA A 190 9.35 -1.73 -10.72
N THR A 191 9.32 -1.89 -12.04
CA THR A 191 9.90 -3.04 -12.74
C THR A 191 11.39 -3.18 -12.43
N LYS A 192 12.15 -2.10 -12.55
CA LYS A 192 13.58 -2.08 -12.20
C LYS A 192 13.80 -2.45 -10.74
N TYR A 193 13.13 -1.75 -9.84
CA TYR A 193 13.30 -1.96 -8.39
C TYR A 193 12.92 -3.38 -7.95
N ILE A 194 11.77 -3.90 -8.41
CA ILE A 194 11.30 -5.24 -8.06
C ILE A 194 12.27 -6.30 -8.60
N THR A 195 12.72 -6.17 -9.85
CA THR A 195 13.68 -7.09 -10.45
C THR A 195 14.98 -7.12 -9.64
N GLU A 196 15.60 -5.96 -9.39
CA GLU A 196 16.86 -5.86 -8.65
C GLU A 196 16.76 -6.36 -7.21
N THR A 197 15.60 -6.18 -6.55
CA THR A 197 15.40 -6.67 -5.17
C THR A 197 15.12 -8.16 -5.13
N MET A 198 14.38 -8.69 -6.10
CA MET A 198 14.16 -10.15 -6.22
C MET A 198 15.47 -10.89 -6.52
N GLU A 199 16.33 -10.37 -7.39
CA GLU A 199 17.65 -10.93 -7.66
C GLU A 199 18.56 -10.97 -6.42
N LYS A 200 18.34 -10.06 -5.46
CA LYS A 200 19.02 -10.04 -4.15
C LYS A 200 18.27 -10.85 -3.07
N TYR A 201 17.21 -11.55 -3.45
CA TYR A 201 16.32 -12.28 -2.52
C TYR A 201 15.61 -11.41 -1.48
N ASP A 202 15.48 -10.10 -1.70
CA ASP A 202 14.70 -9.18 -0.85
C ASP A 202 13.22 -9.19 -1.25
N LEU A 203 12.57 -10.34 -1.08
CA LEU A 203 11.21 -10.58 -1.54
C LEU A 203 10.19 -9.67 -0.83
N ALA A 204 10.45 -9.31 0.43
CA ALA A 204 9.57 -8.42 1.19
C ALA A 204 9.53 -7.00 0.58
N LEU A 205 10.69 -6.46 0.20
CA LEU A 205 10.78 -5.14 -0.45
C LEU A 205 10.17 -5.17 -1.85
N ALA A 206 10.41 -6.24 -2.61
CA ALA A 206 9.80 -6.42 -3.93
C ALA A 206 8.26 -6.45 -3.84
N GLY A 207 7.70 -7.26 -2.92
CA GLY A 207 6.25 -7.34 -2.69
C GLY A 207 5.66 -6.03 -2.20
N GLN A 208 6.35 -5.30 -1.30
CA GLN A 208 5.92 -3.98 -0.83
C GLN A 208 5.88 -2.96 -1.97
N ARG A 209 6.88 -2.95 -2.85
CA ARG A 209 6.90 -2.04 -4.01
C ARG A 209 5.75 -2.35 -4.98
N ALA A 210 5.45 -3.63 -5.21
CA ALA A 210 4.29 -4.02 -6.03
C ALA A 210 2.97 -3.56 -5.40
N TYR A 211 2.84 -3.70 -4.07
CA TYR A 211 1.70 -3.17 -3.32
C TYR A 211 1.54 -1.66 -3.49
N ASP A 212 2.61 -0.90 -3.29
CA ASP A 212 2.59 0.57 -3.36
C ASP A 212 2.22 1.05 -4.77
N LEU A 213 2.77 0.43 -5.82
CA LEU A 213 2.40 0.71 -7.21
C LEU A 213 0.91 0.50 -7.45
N ILE A 214 0.37 -0.64 -7.02
CA ILE A 214 -1.02 -1.00 -7.30
C ILE A 214 -1.98 -0.19 -6.43
N TRP A 215 -1.75 -0.14 -5.11
CA TRP A 215 -2.66 0.50 -4.17
C TRP A 215 -2.59 2.02 -4.27
N ASN A 216 -1.38 2.57 -4.06
CA ASN A 216 -1.20 4.01 -3.88
C ASN A 216 -1.11 4.77 -5.20
N GLU A 217 -0.49 4.20 -6.25
CA GLU A 217 -0.25 4.91 -7.50
C GLU A 217 -1.37 4.63 -8.51
N PHE A 218 -1.66 3.37 -8.81
CA PHE A 218 -2.67 3.01 -9.78
C PHE A 218 -4.10 3.22 -9.28
N CYS A 219 -4.47 2.61 -8.14
CA CYS A 219 -5.86 2.65 -7.66
C CYS A 219 -6.26 4.03 -7.11
N ASP A 220 -5.41 4.64 -6.28
CA ASP A 220 -5.77 5.89 -5.59
C ASP A 220 -5.63 7.12 -6.49
N TRP A 221 -4.77 7.05 -7.51
CA TRP A 221 -4.50 8.20 -8.37
C TRP A 221 -4.83 7.96 -9.83
N TYR A 222 -4.15 7.03 -10.51
CA TYR A 222 -4.30 6.93 -11.97
C TYR A 222 -5.74 6.66 -12.39
N ILE A 223 -6.41 5.71 -11.74
CA ILE A 223 -7.83 5.42 -12.03
C ILE A 223 -8.69 6.66 -11.85
N GLU A 224 -8.52 7.44 -10.77
CA GLU A 224 -9.35 8.62 -10.52
C GLU A 224 -9.07 9.75 -11.54
N ILE A 225 -7.83 9.89 -11.97
CA ILE A 225 -7.43 10.89 -12.96
C ILE A 225 -8.01 10.54 -14.33
N VAL A 226 -7.82 9.29 -14.78
CA VAL A 226 -8.17 8.84 -16.13
C VAL A 226 -9.69 8.75 -16.37
N LYS A 227 -10.50 8.64 -15.30
CA LYS A 227 -11.98 8.68 -15.42
C LYS A 227 -12.48 9.85 -16.24
N GLY A 228 -11.84 11.02 -16.13
CA GLY A 228 -12.24 12.20 -16.90
C GLY A 228 -12.13 12.04 -18.40
N ARG A 229 -11.14 11.29 -18.83
CA ARG A 229 -10.91 10.99 -20.25
C ARG A 229 -11.83 9.88 -20.72
N LEU A 230 -11.96 8.80 -19.96
CA LEU A 230 -12.82 7.66 -20.31
C LEU A 230 -14.29 8.05 -20.47
N TYR A 231 -14.77 9.04 -19.71
CA TYR A 231 -16.14 9.54 -19.75
C TYR A 231 -16.29 10.86 -20.52
N GLY A 232 -15.21 11.37 -21.11
CA GLY A 232 -15.22 12.56 -21.99
C GLY A 232 -15.83 12.27 -23.37
N ASP A 233 -15.72 13.21 -24.29
CA ASP A 233 -16.31 13.11 -25.64
C ASP A 233 -15.28 12.77 -26.72
N ASP A 234 -13.97 12.86 -26.42
CA ASP A 234 -12.88 12.60 -27.36
C ASP A 234 -12.57 11.10 -27.47
N GLU A 235 -13.01 10.47 -28.55
CA GLU A 235 -12.84 9.04 -28.78
C GLU A 235 -11.36 8.65 -29.04
N GLU A 236 -10.56 9.52 -29.64
CA GLU A 236 -9.14 9.22 -29.86
C GLU A 236 -8.38 9.23 -28.52
N ASP A 237 -8.67 10.20 -27.66
CA ASP A 237 -8.10 10.24 -26.31
C ASP A 237 -8.53 9.02 -25.46
N LYS A 238 -9.78 8.56 -25.61
CA LYS A 238 -10.24 7.31 -24.95
C LYS A 238 -9.48 6.08 -25.44
N LYS A 239 -9.15 5.98 -26.73
CA LYS A 239 -8.35 4.84 -27.25
C LYS A 239 -6.98 4.79 -26.59
N VAL A 240 -6.33 5.95 -26.46
CA VAL A 240 -5.03 6.05 -25.77
C VAL A 240 -5.17 5.67 -24.29
N ALA A 241 -6.15 6.23 -23.59
CA ALA A 241 -6.40 5.92 -22.18
C ALA A 241 -6.65 4.43 -21.91
N ARG A 242 -7.45 3.76 -22.77
CA ARG A 242 -7.69 2.31 -22.70
C ARG A 242 -6.41 1.51 -22.92
N ALA A 243 -5.62 1.87 -23.93
CA ALA A 243 -4.36 1.20 -24.22
C ALA A 243 -3.38 1.28 -23.06
N VAL A 244 -3.22 2.45 -22.44
CA VAL A 244 -2.36 2.64 -21.27
C VAL A 244 -2.89 1.85 -20.08
N LEU A 245 -4.20 1.87 -19.83
CA LEU A 245 -4.82 1.08 -18.74
C LEU A 245 -4.50 -0.42 -18.88
N VAL A 246 -4.65 -0.97 -20.09
CA VAL A 246 -4.34 -2.39 -20.35
C VAL A 246 -2.87 -2.67 -20.12
N LYS A 247 -1.98 -1.85 -20.71
CA LYS A 247 -0.53 -2.05 -20.56
C LYS A 247 -0.12 -2.03 -19.10
N VAL A 248 -0.52 -0.99 -18.39
CA VAL A 248 -0.19 -0.81 -16.96
C VAL A 248 -0.73 -1.95 -16.12
N LEU A 249 -2.00 -2.35 -16.32
CA LEU A 249 -2.58 -3.47 -15.58
C LEU A 249 -1.84 -4.78 -15.87
N LYS A 250 -1.54 -5.08 -17.13
CA LYS A 250 -0.79 -6.27 -17.51
C LYS A 250 0.59 -6.33 -16.86
N ASP A 251 1.34 -5.23 -16.89
CA ASP A 251 2.67 -5.18 -16.29
C ASP A 251 2.60 -5.32 -14.75
N MET A 252 1.62 -4.67 -14.10
CA MET A 252 1.38 -4.84 -12.65
C MET A 252 1.02 -6.29 -12.28
N LEU A 253 0.20 -6.96 -13.09
CA LEU A 253 -0.16 -8.37 -12.87
C LEU A 253 1.08 -9.27 -13.00
N ARG A 254 1.95 -9.03 -13.99
CA ARG A 254 3.21 -9.77 -14.14
C ARG A 254 4.13 -9.58 -12.92
N LEU A 255 4.28 -8.34 -12.45
CA LEU A 255 5.10 -8.01 -11.29
C LEU A 255 4.55 -8.61 -9.98
N LEU A 256 3.24 -8.72 -9.84
CA LEU A 256 2.60 -9.26 -8.64
C LEU A 256 2.46 -10.79 -8.66
N HIS A 257 2.45 -11.40 -9.85
CA HIS A 257 2.14 -12.83 -10.03
C HIS A 257 2.98 -13.79 -9.15
N PRO A 258 4.29 -13.60 -8.95
CA PRO A 258 5.08 -14.46 -8.05
C PRO A 258 4.56 -14.49 -6.61
N PHE A 259 3.95 -13.41 -6.16
CA PHE A 259 3.43 -13.24 -4.81
C PHE A 259 1.98 -13.71 -4.66
N MET A 260 1.12 -13.38 -5.64
CA MET A 260 -0.33 -13.64 -5.64
C MET A 260 -0.78 -14.28 -6.96
N PRO A 261 -0.40 -15.54 -7.21
CA PRO A 261 -0.58 -16.18 -8.52
C PRO A 261 -2.03 -16.41 -8.91
N TYR A 262 -2.93 -16.68 -7.96
CA TYR A 262 -4.30 -17.07 -8.29
C TYR A 262 -5.15 -15.89 -8.78
N ILE A 263 -5.19 -14.80 -8.03
CA ILE A 263 -5.98 -13.63 -8.43
C ILE A 263 -5.44 -12.96 -9.68
N THR A 264 -4.11 -12.93 -9.84
CA THR A 264 -3.48 -12.31 -11.01
C THR A 264 -3.73 -13.14 -12.27
N GLU A 265 -3.66 -14.46 -12.21
CA GLU A 265 -4.02 -15.35 -13.31
C GLU A 265 -5.50 -15.20 -13.67
N GLU A 266 -6.39 -15.18 -12.67
CA GLU A 266 -7.83 -15.02 -12.91
C GLU A 266 -8.12 -13.69 -13.63
N ILE A 267 -7.59 -12.56 -13.13
CA ILE A 267 -7.77 -11.25 -13.78
C ILE A 267 -7.21 -11.26 -15.20
N TRP A 268 -6.07 -11.91 -15.42
CA TRP A 268 -5.43 -12.01 -16.73
C TRP A 268 -6.32 -12.66 -17.77
N THR A 269 -7.18 -13.60 -17.37
CA THR A 269 -8.10 -14.30 -18.31
C THR A 269 -9.09 -13.34 -18.98
N TYR A 270 -9.44 -12.22 -18.34
CA TYR A 270 -10.39 -11.22 -18.84
C TYR A 270 -9.75 -10.13 -19.71
N LEU A 271 -8.42 -10.12 -19.82
CA LEU A 271 -7.71 -9.09 -20.58
C LEU A 271 -7.50 -9.51 -22.04
N PRO A 272 -7.38 -8.54 -22.98
CA PRO A 272 -7.09 -8.86 -24.37
C PRO A 272 -5.77 -9.62 -24.44
N LYS A 273 -5.78 -10.77 -25.13
CA LYS A 273 -4.60 -11.59 -25.36
C LYS A 273 -3.76 -10.97 -26.47
N GLY A 274 -2.44 -11.16 -26.40
CA GLY A 274 -1.53 -10.90 -27.50
C GLY A 274 -1.64 -11.97 -28.61
N GLU A 275 -0.75 -11.91 -29.60
CA GLU A 275 -0.59 -13.00 -30.55
C GLU A 275 -0.24 -14.30 -29.82
N ALA A 276 -0.75 -15.42 -30.34
CA ALA A 276 -0.51 -16.73 -29.72
C ALA A 276 0.98 -17.07 -29.78
N ASP A 277 1.62 -17.24 -28.65
CA ASP A 277 2.96 -17.75 -28.52
C ASP A 277 2.95 -19.28 -28.59
N ALA A 278 3.87 -19.88 -29.33
CA ALA A 278 4.00 -21.33 -29.45
C ALA A 278 4.24 -21.99 -28.08
N ASP A 279 4.99 -21.32 -27.21
CA ASP A 279 5.30 -21.80 -25.86
C ASP A 279 4.19 -21.48 -24.83
N ASN A 280 3.26 -20.59 -25.19
CA ASN A 280 2.12 -20.19 -24.36
C ASN A 280 0.80 -20.15 -25.13
N PRO A 281 0.38 -21.25 -25.78
CA PRO A 281 -0.79 -21.26 -26.70
C PRO A 281 -2.12 -20.94 -25.99
N LYS A 282 -2.18 -21.11 -24.67
CA LYS A 282 -3.35 -20.76 -23.85
C LYS A 282 -3.29 -19.34 -23.30
N GLY A 283 -2.17 -18.65 -23.43
CA GLY A 283 -1.96 -17.29 -22.91
C GLY A 283 -2.05 -17.20 -21.39
N PHE A 284 -1.46 -18.14 -20.65
CA PHE A 284 -1.37 -18.10 -19.20
C PHE A 284 -0.37 -17.03 -18.74
N LEU A 285 -0.71 -16.29 -17.70
CA LEU A 285 0.17 -15.27 -17.11
C LEU A 285 1.50 -15.86 -16.60
N ILE A 286 1.45 -17.04 -15.99
CA ILE A 286 2.66 -17.72 -15.46
C ILE A 286 3.72 -18.00 -16.53
N LYS A 287 3.34 -18.01 -17.81
CA LYS A 287 4.25 -18.22 -18.96
C LYS A 287 4.59 -16.94 -19.70
N GLU A 288 4.07 -15.79 -19.28
CA GLU A 288 4.38 -14.51 -19.87
C GLU A 288 5.79 -14.03 -19.51
N HIS A 289 6.37 -13.24 -20.39
CA HIS A 289 7.67 -12.64 -20.11
C HIS A 289 7.61 -11.62 -19.00
N TRP A 290 8.65 -11.63 -18.16
CA TRP A 290 8.85 -10.63 -17.13
C TRP A 290 9.03 -9.24 -17.75
N PRO A 291 8.41 -8.17 -17.18
CA PRO A 291 8.59 -6.81 -17.70
C PRO A 291 10.06 -6.38 -17.64
N VAL A 292 10.47 -5.60 -18.61
CA VAL A 292 11.85 -5.11 -18.70
C VAL A 292 11.86 -3.59 -18.59
N TYR A 293 12.75 -3.08 -17.74
CA TYR A 293 12.99 -1.64 -17.62
C TYR A 293 13.52 -1.06 -18.94
N SER A 294 13.03 0.13 -19.31
CA SER A 294 13.51 0.88 -20.47
C SER A 294 13.66 2.37 -20.13
N GLU A 295 14.80 2.96 -20.48
CA GLU A 295 15.00 4.41 -20.32
C GLU A 295 14.03 5.25 -21.17
N ASP A 296 13.57 4.71 -22.28
CA ASP A 296 12.59 5.37 -23.15
C ASP A 296 11.21 5.58 -22.49
N LEU A 297 10.92 4.83 -21.42
CA LEU A 297 9.68 4.92 -20.65
C LEU A 297 9.81 5.79 -19.39
N CYS A 298 10.89 6.57 -19.28
CA CYS A 298 11.12 7.49 -18.19
C CYS A 298 10.69 8.90 -18.58
N PHE A 299 9.74 9.49 -17.85
CA PHE A 299 9.20 10.83 -18.09
C PHE A 299 9.30 11.69 -16.81
N PRO A 300 10.52 12.08 -16.37
CA PRO A 300 10.72 12.71 -15.07
C PRO A 300 10.05 14.08 -14.94
N GLN A 301 9.94 14.85 -16.02
CA GLN A 301 9.30 16.17 -16.00
C GLN A 301 7.80 16.08 -15.78
N GLU A 302 7.14 15.15 -16.48
CA GLU A 302 5.71 14.90 -16.33
C GLU A 302 5.38 14.28 -14.98
N ALA A 303 6.25 13.40 -14.48
CA ALA A 303 6.14 12.83 -13.15
C ALA A 303 6.20 13.92 -12.07
N GLU A 304 7.16 14.85 -12.15
CA GLU A 304 7.30 15.96 -11.20
C GLU A 304 6.05 16.85 -11.17
N LYS A 305 5.47 17.19 -12.33
CA LYS A 305 4.23 18.00 -12.43
C LYS A 305 3.07 17.33 -11.71
N LEU A 306 2.88 16.04 -11.97
CA LEU A 306 1.75 15.31 -11.40
C LEU A 306 1.95 15.05 -9.90
N GLU A 307 3.14 14.72 -9.46
CA GLU A 307 3.47 14.53 -8.04
C GLU A 307 3.30 15.82 -7.23
N MET A 308 3.66 16.98 -7.81
CA MET A 308 3.40 18.29 -7.21
C MET A 308 1.88 18.50 -7.04
N ALA A 309 1.09 18.26 -8.08
CA ALA A 309 -0.37 18.37 -8.00
C ALA A 309 -0.96 17.42 -6.94
N MET A 310 -0.49 16.17 -6.88
CA MET A 310 -0.93 15.20 -5.87
C MET A 310 -0.61 15.64 -4.44
N ASN A 311 0.57 16.21 -4.21
CA ASN A 311 0.96 16.73 -2.89
C ASN A 311 0.05 17.88 -2.45
N ILE A 312 -0.26 18.80 -3.36
CA ILE A 312 -1.21 19.90 -3.12
C ILE A 312 -2.61 19.34 -2.83
N ILE A 313 -3.10 18.38 -3.63
CA ILE A 313 -4.41 17.73 -3.43
C ILE A 313 -4.49 17.05 -2.07
N LYS A 314 -3.45 16.29 -1.68
CA LYS A 314 -3.38 15.64 -0.35
C LYS A 314 -3.46 16.67 0.76
N SER A 315 -2.71 17.76 0.65
CA SER A 315 -2.68 18.83 1.66
C SER A 315 -4.03 19.54 1.79
N ILE A 316 -4.71 19.84 0.67
CA ILE A 316 -6.06 20.42 0.70
C ILE A 316 -7.07 19.44 1.34
N ARG A 317 -6.97 18.15 1.03
CA ARG A 317 -7.83 17.13 1.65
C ARG A 317 -7.59 17.02 3.17
N ASN A 318 -6.35 17.15 3.62
CA ASN A 318 -6.01 17.18 5.04
C ASN A 318 -6.60 18.42 5.73
N ILE A 319 -6.45 19.61 5.12
CA ILE A 319 -7.08 20.84 5.62
C ILE A 319 -8.60 20.67 5.76
N ARG A 320 -9.26 20.05 4.77
CA ARG A 320 -10.70 19.74 4.86
C ARG A 320 -11.03 18.83 6.02
N ALA A 321 -10.24 17.78 6.22
CA ALA A 321 -10.46 16.81 7.31
C ALA A 321 -10.25 17.45 8.69
N GLU A 322 -9.22 18.29 8.85
CA GLU A 322 -8.95 19.04 10.09
C GLU A 322 -10.05 20.03 10.43
N ALA A 323 -10.66 20.61 9.40
CA ALA A 323 -11.75 21.58 9.56
C ALA A 323 -13.16 20.94 9.57
N ASP A 324 -13.26 19.61 9.50
CA ASP A 324 -14.52 18.87 9.36
C ASP A 324 -15.40 19.37 8.19
N ALA A 325 -14.77 19.83 7.12
CA ALA A 325 -15.44 20.34 5.94
C ALA A 325 -15.86 19.21 4.99
N ALA A 326 -17.12 19.21 4.56
CA ALA A 326 -17.63 18.19 3.66
C ALA A 326 -16.81 18.09 2.37
N PRO A 327 -16.50 16.89 1.86
CA PRO A 327 -15.75 16.72 0.60
C PRO A 327 -16.42 17.40 -0.61
N SER A 328 -17.76 17.52 -0.59
CA SER A 328 -18.54 18.15 -1.66
C SER A 328 -18.52 19.68 -1.63
N LYS A 329 -18.05 20.30 -0.54
CA LYS A 329 -17.98 21.75 -0.42
C LYS A 329 -16.92 22.31 -1.38
N ALA A 330 -17.27 23.21 -2.26
CA ALA A 330 -16.33 23.88 -3.16
C ALA A 330 -15.48 24.91 -2.38
N LEU A 331 -14.17 24.93 -2.61
CA LEU A 331 -13.24 25.85 -1.94
C LEU A 331 -12.44 26.64 -2.97
N ARG A 332 -11.89 27.78 -2.56
CA ARG A 332 -10.83 28.50 -3.27
C ARG A 332 -9.48 28.18 -2.65
N ALA A 333 -8.43 28.21 -3.44
CA ALA A 333 -7.05 28.03 -2.96
C ALA A 333 -6.19 29.21 -3.38
N VAL A 334 -5.36 29.70 -2.46
CA VAL A 334 -4.31 30.67 -2.74
C VAL A 334 -2.99 29.94 -2.59
N ILE A 335 -2.13 30.02 -3.61
CA ILE A 335 -0.88 29.26 -3.65
C ILE A 335 0.29 30.21 -3.80
N LEU A 336 1.23 30.14 -2.87
CA LEU A 336 2.53 30.78 -2.95
C LEU A 336 3.55 29.74 -3.42
N CYS A 337 4.04 29.90 -4.64
CA CYS A 337 5.01 28.98 -5.21
C CYS A 337 6.45 29.40 -4.84
N GLY A 338 7.31 28.42 -4.60
CA GLY A 338 8.75 28.63 -4.56
C GLY A 338 9.32 29.08 -5.92
N GLU A 339 10.54 29.54 -5.94
CA GLU A 339 11.20 30.05 -7.14
C GLU A 339 11.19 29.00 -8.27
N GLY A 340 10.70 29.40 -9.45
CA GLY A 340 10.62 28.51 -10.63
C GLY A 340 9.54 27.42 -10.59
N ARG A 341 8.75 27.31 -9.52
CA ARG A 341 7.75 26.23 -9.34
C ARG A 341 6.34 26.55 -9.88
N GLU A 342 6.04 27.80 -10.15
CA GLU A 342 4.69 28.23 -10.53
C GLU A 342 4.18 27.52 -11.80
N ASN A 343 5.05 27.37 -12.81
CA ASN A 343 4.67 26.66 -14.04
C ASN A 343 4.37 25.18 -13.81
N VAL A 344 5.07 24.54 -12.88
CA VAL A 344 4.84 23.13 -12.51
C VAL A 344 3.47 22.99 -11.84
N VAL A 345 3.13 23.90 -10.91
CA VAL A 345 1.82 23.90 -10.23
C VAL A 345 0.70 24.22 -11.22
N LYS A 346 0.88 25.21 -12.09
CA LYS A 346 -0.10 25.56 -13.14
C LYS A 346 -0.38 24.41 -14.09
N ALA A 347 0.63 23.63 -14.47
CA ALA A 347 0.44 22.45 -15.29
C ALA A 347 -0.48 21.39 -14.63
N GLY A 348 -0.44 21.32 -13.27
CA GLY A 348 -1.29 20.44 -12.47
C GLY A 348 -2.66 20.99 -12.09
N GLU A 349 -2.99 22.24 -12.46
CA GLU A 349 -4.19 22.96 -11.99
C GLU A 349 -5.48 22.18 -12.26
N ARG A 350 -5.61 21.56 -13.43
CA ARG A 350 -6.80 20.76 -13.80
C ARG A 350 -7.06 19.61 -12.83
N TYR A 351 -6.00 18.96 -12.34
CA TYR A 351 -6.11 17.86 -11.38
C TYR A 351 -6.46 18.38 -9.99
N ILE A 352 -5.83 19.48 -9.57
CA ILE A 352 -6.08 20.11 -8.26
C ILE A 352 -7.55 20.54 -8.18
N LYS A 353 -8.05 21.25 -9.19
CA LYS A 353 -9.44 21.68 -9.25
C LYS A 353 -10.41 20.50 -9.14
N LYS A 354 -10.21 19.48 -9.96
CA LYS A 354 -11.10 18.32 -10.02
C LYS A 354 -11.04 17.45 -8.77
N LEU A 355 -9.84 17.06 -8.34
CA LEU A 355 -9.65 16.04 -7.30
C LEU A 355 -9.67 16.59 -5.87
N ALA A 356 -9.44 17.91 -5.69
CA ALA A 356 -9.59 18.59 -4.41
C ALA A 356 -10.86 19.44 -4.32
N ASN A 357 -11.72 19.42 -5.34
CA ASN A 357 -12.94 20.24 -5.45
C ASN A 357 -12.66 21.74 -5.20
N ILE A 358 -11.71 22.28 -5.98
CA ILE A 358 -11.30 23.68 -5.95
C ILE A 358 -11.91 24.40 -7.15
N THR A 359 -12.64 25.47 -6.89
CA THR A 359 -13.26 26.28 -7.95
C THR A 359 -12.28 27.26 -8.57
N GLU A 360 -11.45 27.88 -7.74
CA GLU A 360 -10.50 28.89 -8.14
C GLU A 360 -9.14 28.71 -7.48
N ILE A 361 -8.08 28.89 -8.24
CA ILE A 361 -6.69 28.91 -7.74
C ILE A 361 -6.11 30.28 -8.07
N SER A 362 -5.68 31.00 -7.04
CA SER A 362 -4.98 32.28 -7.15
C SER A 362 -3.53 32.08 -6.77
N PHE A 363 -2.62 32.61 -7.61
CA PHE A 363 -1.19 32.60 -7.33
C PHE A 363 -0.76 33.94 -6.76
N ILE A 364 0.00 33.92 -5.68
CA ILE A 364 0.53 35.12 -5.02
C ILE A 364 2.04 35.14 -5.05
N ALA A 365 2.61 36.36 -5.05
CA ALA A 365 4.05 36.56 -5.14
C ALA A 365 4.75 36.59 -3.77
N SER A 366 4.02 36.96 -2.72
CA SER A 366 4.60 37.11 -1.37
C SER A 366 3.62 36.72 -0.27
N LYS A 367 4.14 36.47 0.94
CA LYS A 367 3.31 36.23 2.13
C LYS A 367 2.48 37.46 2.56
N ALA A 368 2.81 38.66 2.07
CA ALA A 368 2.02 39.85 2.35
C ALA A 368 0.66 39.84 1.64
N ASP A 369 0.53 39.02 0.57
CA ASP A 369 -0.69 38.89 -0.22
C ASP A 369 -1.61 37.77 0.30
N VAL A 370 -1.25 37.09 1.39
CA VAL A 370 -2.05 36.02 2.01
C VAL A 370 -3.27 36.65 2.71
N PRO A 371 -4.48 36.13 2.51
CA PRO A 371 -5.67 36.58 3.24
C PRO A 371 -5.52 36.46 4.77
N GLU A 372 -6.17 37.34 5.53
CA GLU A 372 -6.01 37.41 7.00
C GLU A 372 -6.46 36.13 7.73
N GLU A 373 -7.51 35.49 7.28
CA GLU A 373 -8.08 34.28 7.92
C GLU A 373 -7.98 33.10 6.97
N VAL A 374 -6.95 32.26 7.15
CA VAL A 374 -6.71 31.07 6.31
C VAL A 374 -6.29 29.87 7.14
N MET A 375 -6.59 28.67 6.63
CA MET A 375 -5.85 27.46 6.99
C MET A 375 -4.75 27.26 5.98
N SER A 376 -3.57 26.82 6.42
CA SER A 376 -2.40 26.69 5.55
C SER A 376 -1.76 25.31 5.64
N ALA A 377 -1.14 24.89 4.54
CA ALA A 377 -0.28 23.72 4.49
C ALA A 377 0.95 24.03 3.62
N VAL A 378 2.05 23.36 3.94
CA VAL A 378 3.32 23.48 3.21
C VAL A 378 3.62 22.16 2.53
N VAL A 379 3.95 22.24 1.25
CA VAL A 379 4.45 21.11 0.46
C VAL A 379 5.82 21.47 -0.14
N PRO A 380 6.64 20.51 -0.57
CA PRO A 380 7.87 20.82 -1.26
C PRO A 380 7.62 21.72 -2.48
N GLY A 381 8.07 22.95 -2.44
CA GLY A 381 7.95 23.93 -3.53
C GLY A 381 6.69 24.78 -3.57
N ALA A 382 5.75 24.66 -2.60
CA ALA A 382 4.61 25.56 -2.49
C ALA A 382 4.03 25.63 -1.07
N GLU A 383 3.39 26.79 -0.76
CA GLU A 383 2.53 26.95 0.41
C GLU A 383 1.09 27.17 -0.07
N ILE A 384 0.15 26.44 0.54
CA ILE A 384 -1.27 26.46 0.17
C ILE A 384 -2.04 27.15 1.30
N PHE A 385 -2.92 28.07 0.94
CA PHE A 385 -3.79 28.79 1.86
C PHE A 385 -5.23 28.64 1.40
N ILE A 386 -6.09 28.19 2.30
CA ILE A 386 -7.53 28.04 2.07
C ILE A 386 -8.25 29.04 2.97
N PRO A 387 -9.05 29.98 2.40
CA PRO A 387 -9.82 30.94 3.19
C PRO A 387 -10.76 30.24 4.17
N LEU A 388 -10.78 30.69 5.41
CA LEU A 388 -11.66 30.14 6.46
C LEU A 388 -13.13 30.29 6.10
N ASP A 389 -13.48 31.37 5.40
CA ASP A 389 -14.86 31.63 4.95
C ASP A 389 -15.40 30.54 4.00
N ASP A 390 -14.49 29.89 3.24
CA ASP A 390 -14.88 28.79 2.35
C ASP A 390 -15.01 27.46 3.12
N ILE A 391 -14.25 27.29 4.20
CA ILE A 391 -14.21 26.02 4.96
C ILE A 391 -15.33 25.93 5.98
N MET A 392 -15.54 27.01 6.74
CA MET A 392 -16.46 27.01 7.88
C MET A 392 -17.92 27.13 7.42
N ASP A 393 -18.77 26.31 7.98
CA ASP A 393 -20.21 26.47 7.94
C ASP A 393 -20.59 27.34 9.15
N TYR A 394 -20.62 28.64 8.93
CA TYR A 394 -20.89 29.60 10.01
C TYR A 394 -22.29 29.45 10.59
N GLU A 395 -23.30 28.99 9.83
CA GLU A 395 -24.66 28.74 10.33
C GLU A 395 -24.66 27.53 11.27
N ALA A 396 -24.03 26.42 10.87
CA ALA A 396 -23.93 25.25 11.71
C ALA A 396 -23.09 25.52 12.98
N GLU A 397 -22.00 26.28 12.86
CA GLU A 397 -21.15 26.68 13.99
C GLU A 397 -21.90 27.62 14.94
N LEU A 398 -22.69 28.52 14.41
CA LEU A 398 -23.58 29.41 15.22
C LEU A 398 -24.56 28.58 16.06
N ASP A 399 -25.24 27.63 15.43
CA ASP A 399 -26.18 26.74 16.10
C ASP A 399 -25.50 25.86 17.18
N ARG A 400 -24.30 25.34 16.89
CA ARG A 400 -23.48 24.59 17.83
C ARG A 400 -23.10 25.44 19.05
N LEU A 401 -22.55 26.64 18.80
CA LEU A 401 -22.11 27.54 19.86
C LEU A 401 -23.29 28.05 20.71
N GLN A 402 -24.46 28.28 20.13
CA GLN A 402 -25.68 28.65 20.87
C GLN A 402 -26.12 27.50 21.82
N LYS A 403 -26.09 26.27 21.35
CA LYS A 403 -26.40 25.09 22.17
C LYS A 403 -25.40 24.93 23.30
N GLU A 404 -24.09 25.10 23.01
CA GLU A 404 -23.02 25.02 24.01
C GLU A 404 -23.12 26.14 25.06
N LYS A 405 -23.40 27.38 24.63
CA LYS A 405 -23.66 28.51 25.53
C LYS A 405 -24.79 28.19 26.49
N LYS A 406 -25.93 27.72 25.99
CA LYS A 406 -27.09 27.35 26.80
C LYS A 406 -26.78 26.26 27.82
N LYS A 407 -25.97 25.27 27.43
CA LYS A 407 -25.50 24.21 28.34
C LYS A 407 -24.61 24.78 29.45
N LEU A 408 -23.62 25.61 29.08
CA LEU A 408 -22.69 26.21 30.04
C LEU A 408 -23.40 27.20 30.98
N GLU A 409 -24.34 27.99 30.49
CA GLU A 409 -25.21 28.84 31.35
C GLU A 409 -25.99 28.01 32.36
N GLY A 410 -26.51 26.86 31.96
CA GLY A 410 -27.14 25.89 32.85
C GLY A 410 -26.20 25.36 33.97
N GLU A 411 -24.97 25.00 33.58
CA GLU A 411 -23.97 24.52 34.53
C GLU A 411 -23.51 25.63 35.50
N VAL A 412 -23.27 26.84 35.02
CA VAL A 412 -22.94 28.00 35.85
C VAL A 412 -24.05 28.28 36.82
N LYS A 413 -25.34 28.31 36.36
CA LYS A 413 -26.51 28.52 37.23
C LYS A 413 -26.63 27.42 38.27
N ARG A 414 -26.40 26.15 37.92
CA ARG A 414 -26.43 25.00 38.85
C ARG A 414 -25.38 25.12 39.95
N VAL A 415 -24.14 25.45 39.58
CA VAL A 415 -23.04 25.57 40.56
C VAL A 415 -23.22 26.82 41.44
N LYS A 416 -23.63 27.97 40.85
CA LYS A 416 -23.99 29.18 41.65
C LYS A 416 -25.11 28.88 42.62
N GLY A 417 -26.16 28.18 42.21
CA GLY A 417 -27.28 27.80 43.06
C GLY A 417 -26.85 26.90 44.23
N LYS A 418 -25.90 26.00 43.99
CA LYS A 418 -25.33 25.18 45.09
C LYS A 418 -24.49 26.03 46.08
N LEU A 419 -23.66 26.91 45.56
CA LEU A 419 -22.78 27.76 46.36
C LEU A 419 -23.53 28.89 47.09
N SER A 420 -24.72 29.32 46.64
CA SER A 420 -25.58 30.27 47.31
C SER A 420 -26.48 29.63 48.37
N ASN A 421 -26.55 28.30 48.43
CA ASN A 421 -27.31 27.59 49.44
C ASN A 421 -26.51 27.49 50.74
N GLU A 422 -26.86 28.31 51.74
CA GLU A 422 -26.21 28.34 53.06
C GLU A 422 -26.19 26.97 53.76
N GLY A 423 -27.25 26.16 53.57
CA GLY A 423 -27.32 24.80 54.10
C GLY A 423 -26.34 23.82 53.46
N PHE A 424 -25.95 24.05 52.23
CA PHE A 424 -24.89 23.27 51.55
C PHE A 424 -23.51 23.74 52.01
N VAL A 425 -23.23 25.04 51.96
CA VAL A 425 -21.92 25.60 52.26
C VAL A 425 -21.51 25.37 53.72
N SER A 426 -22.49 25.37 54.65
CA SER A 426 -22.23 25.14 56.07
C SER A 426 -22.09 23.66 56.48
N LYS A 427 -22.65 22.72 55.70
CA LYS A 427 -22.67 21.29 56.04
C LYS A 427 -21.74 20.44 55.17
N ALA A 428 -21.31 20.90 54.00
CA ALA A 428 -20.45 20.16 53.12
C ALA A 428 -18.98 20.25 53.58
N PRO A 429 -18.15 19.20 53.38
CA PRO A 429 -16.72 19.27 53.62
C PRO A 429 -16.08 20.42 52.83
N GLN A 430 -15.13 21.14 53.42
CA GLN A 430 -14.47 22.30 52.83
C GLN A 430 -13.90 21.99 51.44
N LYS A 431 -13.33 20.80 51.25
CA LYS A 431 -12.81 20.31 49.98
C LYS A 431 -13.87 20.30 48.87
N VAL A 432 -15.11 19.88 49.19
CA VAL A 432 -16.22 19.83 48.23
C VAL A 432 -16.68 21.23 47.85
N VAL A 433 -16.67 22.16 48.79
CA VAL A 433 -17.01 23.57 48.50
C VAL A 433 -15.95 24.22 47.63
N GLU A 434 -14.67 23.93 47.86
CA GLU A 434 -13.56 24.41 47.03
C GLU A 434 -13.61 23.82 45.59
N GLU A 435 -13.94 22.53 45.49
CA GLU A 435 -14.12 21.88 44.18
C GLU A 435 -15.29 22.50 43.37
N GLU A 436 -16.40 22.82 44.02
CA GLU A 436 -17.51 23.47 43.36
C GLU A 436 -17.19 24.94 42.99
N LYS A 437 -16.41 25.67 43.80
CA LYS A 437 -15.88 27.01 43.40
C LYS A 437 -14.94 26.92 42.20
N ALA A 438 -14.04 25.94 42.15
CA ALA A 438 -13.15 25.71 41.03
C ALA A 438 -13.94 25.38 39.76
N LYS A 439 -15.01 24.58 39.85
CA LYS A 439 -15.92 24.32 38.72
C LYS A 439 -16.64 25.57 38.26
N GLN A 440 -17.07 26.45 39.16
CA GLN A 440 -17.68 27.72 38.82
C GLN A 440 -16.76 28.56 37.92
N VAL A 441 -15.52 28.80 38.40
CA VAL A 441 -14.53 29.58 37.64
C VAL A 441 -14.28 28.96 36.28
N LYS A 442 -14.10 27.64 36.24
CA LYS A 442 -13.88 26.91 34.98
C LYS A 442 -15.05 27.10 33.98
N TYR A 443 -16.29 26.93 34.44
CA TYR A 443 -17.45 27.08 33.57
C TYR A 443 -17.69 28.54 33.15
N GLU A 444 -17.41 29.52 34.00
CA GLU A 444 -17.47 30.94 33.65
C GLU A 444 -16.42 31.32 32.58
N GLU A 445 -15.19 30.82 32.70
CA GLU A 445 -14.14 31.00 31.70
C GLU A 445 -14.53 30.34 30.34
N MET A 446 -15.07 29.12 30.39
CA MET A 446 -15.55 28.45 29.17
C MET A 446 -16.71 29.21 28.54
N LEU A 447 -17.66 29.71 29.33
CA LEU A 447 -18.78 30.50 28.84
C LEU A 447 -18.32 31.81 28.20
N ALA A 448 -17.36 32.51 28.81
CA ALA A 448 -16.78 33.71 28.23
C ALA A 448 -16.17 33.46 26.85
N LYS A 449 -15.34 32.40 26.71
CA LYS A 449 -14.73 31.99 25.44
C LYS A 449 -15.78 31.66 24.38
N VAL A 450 -16.86 30.96 24.75
CA VAL A 450 -17.96 30.65 23.83
C VAL A 450 -18.71 31.92 23.40
N CYS A 451 -18.92 32.86 24.31
CA CYS A 451 -19.56 34.14 23.99
C CYS A 451 -18.70 34.99 23.03
N ASP A 452 -17.39 35.05 23.27
CA ASP A 452 -16.46 35.77 22.40
C ASP A 452 -16.46 35.17 20.98
N ARG A 453 -16.43 33.84 20.89
CA ARG A 453 -16.48 33.13 19.60
C ARG A 453 -17.85 33.34 18.92
N LEU A 454 -18.95 33.30 19.65
CA LEU A 454 -20.29 33.59 19.14
C LEU A 454 -20.37 34.99 18.51
N ALA A 455 -19.83 36.02 19.16
CA ALA A 455 -19.83 37.38 18.64
C ALA A 455 -19.07 37.52 17.31
N ILE A 456 -18.02 36.70 17.09
CA ILE A 456 -17.28 36.67 15.82
C ILE A 456 -18.13 35.96 14.74
N VAL A 457 -18.70 34.80 15.05
CA VAL A 457 -19.48 33.99 14.10
C VAL A 457 -20.78 34.73 13.69
N GLU A 458 -21.46 35.37 14.61
CA GLU A 458 -22.67 36.18 14.31
C GLU A 458 -22.41 37.32 13.32
N LYS A 459 -21.19 37.89 13.31
CA LYS A 459 -20.80 38.90 12.32
C LYS A 459 -20.55 38.32 10.93
N LYS A 460 -20.17 37.05 10.86
CA LYS A 460 -19.89 36.36 9.60
C LYS A 460 -21.15 35.77 8.95
N VAL A 461 -22.22 35.53 9.73
CA VAL A 461 -23.52 35.05 9.23
C VAL A 461 -24.40 36.21 8.74
N LYS A 462 -24.18 37.44 9.22
CA LYS A 462 -24.85 38.65 8.74
C LYS A 462 -24.19 39.19 7.47
#